data_e457d6361e6837ceba64508af81acef9
#
_entry.id   e457d6361e6837ceba64508af81acef9
#
_cell.length_a   1.000
_cell.length_b   1.000
_cell.length_c   1.000
_cell.angle_alpha   90.00
_cell.angle_beta   90.00
_cell.angle_gamma   90.00
#
_symmetry.space_group_name_H-M   'P 1'
#
loop_
_entity.id
_entity.type
_entity.pdbx_description
1 polymer ?
#
loop_
_entity_poly.entity_id
_entity_poly.type
_entity_poly.pdbx_seq_one_letter_code
_entity_poly.pdbx_strand_id
1 'polypeptide(L)'
;MNPVVDSNPVSQSNDTGKPLSANNLALRIASAAVLAPLALVTAYSGGWLFVLFWGAAALAVLWEWMELVAGKAHRPLFILCAAAVAAAGLLVWLDRPISALLMLGLGALAAAIFAPSARRLWVTLGIGYAGAMLLAPILLRHDAAYGFAVIVLLFAIVWSTDVCGYFAGRAFGGPKLMPVVSPKKTWSGAIAGTAGAMIVGLLVASPFGSFNTVAMLAITFVLSVLAQFGDLFESWVKRQFGAKDSSRLIPGHGGVMDRLDGFWAAAVAGCLIGLMRGGFDGPARGLLIW
;
A
#
# COMPACT_ATOMS: atom_id res chain seq x y z
N MET A 1 -45.02 10.78 -8.37
CA MET A 1 -44.60 11.48 -7.14
C MET A 1 -43.09 11.61 -7.18
N ASN A 2 -42.57 12.78 -7.56
CA ASN A 2 -41.14 13.07 -7.60
C ASN A 2 -40.64 13.37 -6.18
N PRO A 3 -39.50 12.79 -5.75
CA PRO A 3 -38.88 13.24 -4.52
C PRO A 3 -38.14 14.58 -4.76
N VAL A 4 -38.45 15.54 -3.92
CA VAL A 4 -37.81 16.86 -3.83
C VAL A 4 -36.33 16.65 -3.54
N VAL A 5 -35.48 17.12 -4.46
CA VAL A 5 -34.03 17.22 -4.25
C VAL A 5 -33.80 18.46 -3.41
N ASP A 6 -33.50 18.26 -2.12
CA ASP A 6 -33.01 19.33 -1.24
C ASP A 6 -31.63 19.78 -1.71
N SER A 7 -31.60 20.95 -2.35
CA SER A 7 -30.39 21.65 -2.77
C SER A 7 -29.80 22.43 -1.60
N ASN A 8 -29.14 21.74 -0.67
CA ASN A 8 -28.24 22.42 0.25
C ASN A 8 -26.89 22.64 -0.48
N PRO A 9 -26.40 23.87 -0.63
CA PRO A 9 -25.09 24.11 -1.21
C PRO A 9 -24.02 23.52 -0.28
N VAL A 10 -23.35 22.48 -0.77
CA VAL A 10 -22.13 21.95 -0.17
C VAL A 10 -21.18 23.13 0.01
N SER A 11 -20.94 23.53 1.26
CA SER A 11 -19.96 24.55 1.59
C SER A 11 -18.61 24.11 1.01
N GLN A 12 -18.23 24.74 -0.10
CA GLN A 12 -16.87 24.68 -0.63
C GLN A 12 -15.97 25.25 0.47
N SER A 13 -15.36 24.37 1.27
CA SER A 13 -14.24 24.77 2.11
C SER A 13 -13.13 25.20 1.16
N ASN A 14 -12.98 26.51 0.99
CA ASN A 14 -11.83 27.15 0.36
C ASN A 14 -10.58 26.68 1.12
N ASP A 15 -9.95 25.64 0.61
CA ASP A 15 -8.59 25.21 1.00
C ASP A 15 -7.59 26.15 0.29
N THR A 16 -7.76 27.46 0.57
CA THR A 16 -6.76 28.47 0.25
C THR A 16 -5.56 28.16 1.12
N GLY A 17 -4.46 27.78 0.49
CA GLY A 17 -3.19 27.31 1.03
C GLY A 17 -2.70 28.04 2.29
N LYS A 18 -3.31 27.75 3.45
CA LYS A 18 -2.75 28.12 4.73
C LYS A 18 -1.41 27.37 4.88
N PRO A 19 -0.31 28.07 5.16
CA PRO A 19 0.94 27.42 5.47
C PRO A 19 0.69 26.41 6.58
N LEU A 20 1.19 25.16 6.37
CA LEU A 20 1.10 24.11 7.39
C LEU A 20 1.60 24.71 8.70
N SER A 21 0.81 24.66 9.77
CA SER A 21 1.30 25.11 11.07
C SER A 21 2.59 24.36 11.39
N ALA A 22 3.58 25.03 11.97
CA ALA A 22 4.87 24.42 12.31
C ALA A 22 4.69 23.10 13.09
N ASN A 23 3.65 23.00 13.92
CA ASN A 23 3.27 21.78 14.64
C ASN A 23 2.89 20.62 13.71
N ASN A 24 2.19 20.87 12.61
CA ASN A 24 1.81 19.80 11.65
C ASN A 24 3.01 19.29 10.86
N LEU A 25 3.97 20.16 10.53
CA LEU A 25 5.21 19.74 9.86
C LEU A 25 6.08 18.94 10.83
N ALA A 26 6.23 19.38 12.06
CA ALA A 26 6.99 18.66 13.10
C ALA A 26 6.41 17.26 13.36
N LEU A 27 5.09 17.11 13.46
CA LEU A 27 4.42 15.82 13.61
C LEU A 27 4.66 14.89 12.42
N ARG A 28 4.67 15.43 11.20
CA ARG A 28 4.99 14.65 9.99
C ARG A 28 6.44 14.16 10.01
N ILE A 29 7.38 15.03 10.30
CA ILE A 29 8.80 14.65 10.38
C ILE A 29 8.99 13.60 11.48
N ALA A 30 8.40 13.80 12.67
CA ALA A 30 8.53 12.87 13.78
C ALA A 30 7.96 11.48 13.46
N SER A 31 6.75 11.40 12.88
CA SER A 31 6.17 10.09 12.53
C SER A 31 6.95 9.39 11.40
N ALA A 32 7.44 10.11 10.39
CA ALA A 32 8.30 9.54 9.36
C ALA A 32 9.64 9.06 9.93
N ALA A 33 10.26 9.83 10.84
CA ALA A 33 11.50 9.49 11.51
C ALA A 33 11.40 8.25 12.44
N VAL A 34 10.19 7.87 12.84
CA VAL A 34 9.94 6.64 13.60
C VAL A 34 9.57 5.49 12.68
N LEU A 35 8.60 5.69 11.78
CA LEU A 35 8.04 4.60 10.97
C LEU A 35 9.00 4.07 9.91
N ALA A 36 9.78 4.93 9.25
CA ALA A 36 10.71 4.49 8.21
C ALA A 36 11.89 3.67 8.79
N PRO A 37 12.59 4.11 9.87
CA PRO A 37 13.57 3.25 10.52
C PRO A 37 12.98 1.96 11.07
N LEU A 38 11.79 1.99 11.66
CA LEU A 38 11.12 0.78 12.16
C LEU A 38 10.86 -0.21 11.03
N ALA A 39 10.37 0.24 9.89
CA ALA A 39 10.17 -0.61 8.72
C ALA A 39 11.48 -1.21 8.20
N LEU A 40 12.58 -0.43 8.16
CA LEU A 40 13.89 -0.91 7.74
C LEU A 40 14.52 -1.87 8.75
N VAL A 41 14.41 -1.59 10.06
CA VAL A 41 14.92 -2.47 11.12
C VAL A 41 14.18 -3.80 11.11
N THR A 42 12.85 -3.79 11.00
CA THR A 42 12.08 -5.04 10.90
C THR A 42 12.39 -5.79 9.60
N ALA A 43 12.58 -5.08 8.47
CA ALA A 43 13.01 -5.70 7.22
C ALA A 43 14.41 -6.33 7.34
N TYR A 44 15.34 -5.69 8.02
CA TYR A 44 16.67 -6.24 8.28
C TYR A 44 16.60 -7.48 9.18
N SER A 45 15.92 -7.38 10.33
CA SER A 45 15.78 -8.46 11.30
C SER A 45 15.04 -9.68 10.73
N GLY A 46 14.01 -9.45 9.88
CA GLY A 46 13.18 -10.53 9.36
C GLY A 46 12.39 -11.28 10.43
N GLY A 47 12.06 -12.54 10.15
CA GLY A 47 11.41 -13.45 11.09
C GLY A 47 10.12 -12.89 11.71
N TRP A 48 9.87 -13.22 12.97
CA TRP A 48 8.63 -12.85 13.66
C TRP A 48 8.43 -11.34 13.82
N LEU A 49 9.51 -10.53 13.94
CA LEU A 49 9.41 -9.07 14.03
C LEU A 49 8.83 -8.47 12.76
N PHE A 50 9.27 -8.96 11.62
CA PHE A 50 8.76 -8.52 10.32
C PHE A 50 7.28 -8.92 10.12
N VAL A 51 6.93 -10.15 10.51
CA VAL A 51 5.54 -10.64 10.47
C VAL A 51 4.64 -9.81 11.38
N LEU A 52 5.07 -9.49 12.60
CA LEU A 52 4.31 -8.63 13.52
C LEU A 52 4.12 -7.22 12.95
N PHE A 53 5.17 -6.62 12.38
CA PHE A 53 5.08 -5.28 11.79
C PHE A 53 4.04 -5.24 10.66
N TRP A 54 4.14 -6.16 9.71
CA TRP A 54 3.18 -6.21 8.59
C TRP A 54 1.81 -6.73 9.00
N GLY A 55 1.73 -7.57 10.01
CA GLY A 55 0.47 -7.98 10.64
C GLY A 55 -0.27 -6.82 11.27
N ALA A 56 0.44 -5.99 12.04
CA ALA A 56 -0.12 -4.77 12.61
C ALA A 56 -0.56 -3.77 11.52
N ALA A 57 0.25 -3.58 10.48
CA ALA A 57 -0.09 -2.72 9.34
C ALA A 57 -1.34 -3.25 8.60
N ALA A 58 -1.43 -4.54 8.33
CA ALA A 58 -2.57 -5.16 7.66
C ALA A 58 -3.86 -5.05 8.50
N LEU A 59 -3.78 -5.23 9.81
CA LEU A 59 -4.93 -5.06 10.70
C LEU A 59 -5.37 -3.59 10.79
N ALA A 60 -4.43 -2.65 10.82
CA ALA A 60 -4.74 -1.23 10.78
C ALA A 60 -5.41 -0.84 9.45
N VAL A 61 -4.87 -1.31 8.32
CA VAL A 61 -5.46 -1.10 6.98
C VAL A 61 -6.87 -1.73 6.89
N LEU A 62 -7.06 -2.96 7.42
CA LEU A 62 -8.40 -3.58 7.47
C LEU A 62 -9.37 -2.72 8.29
N TRP A 63 -8.94 -2.22 9.44
CA TRP A 63 -9.75 -1.37 10.28
C TRP A 63 -10.14 -0.07 9.55
N GLU A 64 -9.18 0.62 8.94
CA GLU A 64 -9.43 1.86 8.18
C GLU A 64 -10.37 1.61 7.00
N TRP A 65 -10.15 0.52 6.27
CA TRP A 65 -11.03 0.12 5.16
C TRP A 65 -12.46 -0.13 5.65
N MET A 66 -12.63 -0.89 6.73
CA MET A 66 -13.94 -1.21 7.28
C MET A 66 -14.67 0.03 7.82
N GLU A 67 -13.96 0.94 8.51
CA GLU A 67 -14.52 2.22 8.94
C GLU A 67 -14.99 3.07 7.75
N LEU A 68 -14.21 3.07 6.66
CA LEU A 68 -14.52 3.81 5.44
C LEU A 68 -15.76 3.25 4.73
N VAL A 69 -15.82 1.92 4.53
CA VAL A 69 -16.83 1.30 3.66
C VAL A 69 -18.09 0.86 4.42
N ALA A 70 -18.00 0.51 5.68
CA ALA A 70 -19.09 -0.08 6.47
C ALA A 70 -19.46 0.73 7.72
N GLY A 71 -18.57 1.63 8.18
CA GLY A 71 -18.77 2.43 9.38
C GLY A 71 -18.72 1.61 10.67
N LYS A 72 -19.02 2.28 11.81
CA LYS A 72 -18.85 1.69 13.17
C LYS A 72 -19.81 0.54 13.52
N ALA A 73 -20.89 0.36 12.76
CA ALA A 73 -21.93 -0.63 13.07
C ALA A 73 -21.52 -2.10 12.86
N HIS A 74 -20.36 -2.36 12.23
CA HIS A 74 -19.95 -3.71 11.82
C HIS A 74 -18.80 -4.30 12.63
N ARG A 75 -18.68 -3.94 13.91
CA ARG A 75 -17.63 -4.46 14.81
C ARG A 75 -17.52 -5.98 14.85
N PRO A 76 -18.62 -6.78 14.95
CA PRO A 76 -18.50 -8.24 14.95
C PRO A 76 -17.88 -8.79 13.65
N LEU A 77 -18.26 -8.23 12.52
CA LEU A 77 -17.70 -8.60 11.21
C LEU A 77 -16.24 -8.20 11.11
N PHE A 78 -15.86 -7.02 11.61
CA PHE A 78 -14.46 -6.61 11.69
C PHE A 78 -13.63 -7.60 12.53
N ILE A 79 -14.11 -8.02 13.69
CA ILE A 79 -13.40 -8.98 14.55
C ILE A 79 -13.18 -10.31 13.81
N LEU A 80 -14.20 -10.81 13.11
CA LEU A 80 -14.09 -12.03 12.32
C LEU A 80 -13.05 -11.91 11.21
N CYS A 81 -13.08 -10.81 10.45
CA CYS A 81 -12.11 -10.51 9.39
C CYS A 81 -10.70 -10.33 9.94
N ALA A 82 -10.56 -9.62 11.07
CA ALA A 82 -9.28 -9.40 11.73
C ALA A 82 -8.69 -10.72 12.27
N ALA A 83 -9.52 -11.60 12.81
CA ALA A 83 -9.10 -12.93 13.23
C ALA A 83 -8.56 -13.76 12.06
N ALA A 84 -9.21 -13.69 10.88
CA ALA A 84 -8.72 -14.38 9.68
C ALA A 84 -7.37 -13.81 9.20
N VAL A 85 -7.18 -12.48 9.21
CA VAL A 85 -5.91 -11.84 8.86
C VAL A 85 -4.82 -12.20 9.87
N ALA A 86 -5.11 -12.16 11.18
CA ALA A 86 -4.16 -12.53 12.22
C ALA A 86 -3.76 -14.01 12.13
N ALA A 87 -4.72 -14.91 11.91
CA ALA A 87 -4.47 -16.33 11.70
C ALA A 87 -3.64 -16.59 10.44
N ALA A 88 -3.88 -15.86 9.35
CA ALA A 88 -3.05 -15.94 8.15
C ALA A 88 -1.61 -15.47 8.42
N GLY A 89 -1.41 -14.43 9.23
CA GLY A 89 -0.08 -13.99 9.67
C GLY A 89 0.66 -15.07 10.48
N LEU A 90 -0.03 -15.73 11.39
CA LEU A 90 0.52 -16.87 12.14
C LEU A 90 0.88 -18.03 11.22
N LEU A 91 0.00 -18.39 10.29
CA LEU A 91 0.23 -19.50 9.35
C LEU A 91 1.41 -19.24 8.43
N VAL A 92 1.58 -18.01 7.92
CA VAL A 92 2.74 -17.69 7.09
C VAL A 92 4.04 -17.67 7.89
N TRP A 93 4.00 -17.27 9.15
CA TRP A 93 5.15 -17.38 10.06
C TRP A 93 5.54 -18.83 10.32
N LEU A 94 4.55 -19.74 10.38
CA LEU A 94 4.76 -21.18 10.52
C LEU A 94 5.13 -21.87 9.19
N ASP A 95 5.51 -21.11 8.17
CA ASP A 95 5.84 -21.60 6.82
C ASP A 95 4.72 -22.37 6.13
N ARG A 96 3.48 -21.88 6.30
CA ARG A 96 2.25 -22.44 5.71
C ARG A 96 1.53 -21.44 4.81
N PRO A 97 2.16 -20.95 3.72
CA PRO A 97 1.60 -19.87 2.90
C PRO A 97 0.28 -20.26 2.21
N ILE A 98 0.13 -21.50 1.78
CA ILE A 98 -1.12 -21.99 1.18
C ILE A 98 -2.25 -21.98 2.22
N SER A 99 -1.97 -22.43 3.45
CA SER A 99 -2.97 -22.40 4.54
C SER A 99 -3.34 -20.96 4.92
N ALA A 100 -2.38 -20.02 4.86
CA ALA A 100 -2.66 -18.60 5.08
C ALA A 100 -3.58 -18.04 3.99
N LEU A 101 -3.36 -18.36 2.73
CA LEU A 101 -4.24 -17.98 1.61
C LEU A 101 -5.65 -18.57 1.78
N LEU A 102 -5.78 -19.84 2.18
CA LEU A 102 -7.06 -20.48 2.45
C LEU A 102 -7.79 -19.79 3.62
N MET A 103 -7.07 -19.40 4.68
CA MET A 103 -7.63 -18.67 5.81
C MET A 103 -8.17 -17.30 5.40
N LEU A 104 -7.45 -16.55 4.56
CA LEU A 104 -7.95 -15.29 4.00
C LEU A 104 -9.16 -15.52 3.10
N GLY A 105 -9.15 -16.60 2.30
CA GLY A 105 -10.31 -17.01 1.48
C GLY A 105 -11.55 -17.32 2.32
N LEU A 106 -11.39 -18.02 3.44
CA LEU A 106 -12.47 -18.28 4.40
C LEU A 106 -12.98 -16.97 5.04
N GLY A 107 -12.08 -16.08 5.42
CA GLY A 107 -12.44 -14.74 5.90
C GLY A 107 -13.23 -13.94 4.86
N ALA A 108 -12.78 -13.95 3.60
CA ALA A 108 -13.48 -13.30 2.49
C ALA A 108 -14.87 -13.91 2.23
N LEU A 109 -14.98 -15.24 2.31
CA LEU A 109 -16.26 -15.95 2.19
C LEU A 109 -17.21 -15.55 3.34
N ALA A 110 -16.71 -15.54 4.58
CA ALA A 110 -17.48 -15.09 5.72
C ALA A 110 -17.95 -13.63 5.56
N ALA A 111 -17.07 -12.75 5.09
CA ALA A 111 -17.46 -11.38 4.75
C ALA A 111 -18.54 -11.32 3.68
N ALA A 112 -18.42 -12.14 2.63
CA ALA A 112 -19.42 -12.22 1.56
C ALA A 112 -20.77 -12.73 2.04
N ILE A 113 -20.81 -13.57 3.06
CA ILE A 113 -22.05 -14.12 3.64
C ILE A 113 -22.68 -13.12 4.63
N PHE A 114 -21.89 -12.60 5.57
CA PHE A 114 -22.40 -11.85 6.72
C PHE A 114 -22.43 -10.33 6.51
N ALA A 115 -21.77 -9.79 5.49
CA ALA A 115 -21.81 -8.35 5.23
C ALA A 115 -23.17 -7.94 4.64
N PRO A 116 -23.66 -6.73 4.98
CA PRO A 116 -24.87 -6.17 4.38
C PRO A 116 -24.77 -6.16 2.85
N SER A 117 -25.85 -6.51 2.16
CA SER A 117 -25.87 -6.67 0.70
C SER A 117 -25.30 -5.45 -0.05
N ALA A 118 -25.64 -4.24 0.39
CA ALA A 118 -25.17 -2.98 -0.20
C ALA A 118 -23.65 -2.74 -0.04
N ARG A 119 -23.00 -3.39 0.92
CA ARG A 119 -21.55 -3.19 1.22
C ARG A 119 -20.72 -4.47 1.07
N ARG A 120 -21.37 -5.58 0.73
CA ARG A 120 -20.76 -6.91 0.65
C ARG A 120 -19.47 -6.96 -0.15
N LEU A 121 -19.51 -6.45 -1.37
CA LEU A 121 -18.33 -6.42 -2.25
C LEU A 121 -17.17 -5.66 -1.60
N TRP A 122 -17.44 -4.48 -1.06
CA TRP A 122 -16.41 -3.62 -0.47
C TRP A 122 -15.77 -4.24 0.77
N VAL A 123 -16.59 -4.87 1.63
CA VAL A 123 -16.07 -5.57 2.83
C VAL A 123 -15.20 -6.75 2.42
N THR A 124 -15.65 -7.55 1.44
CA THR A 124 -14.88 -8.68 0.93
C THR A 124 -13.55 -8.22 0.28
N LEU A 125 -13.57 -7.15 -0.51
CA LEU A 125 -12.36 -6.55 -1.07
C LEU A 125 -11.39 -6.06 0.01
N GLY A 126 -11.90 -5.58 1.15
CA GLY A 126 -11.07 -5.14 2.27
C GLY A 126 -10.21 -6.25 2.86
N ILE A 127 -10.74 -7.47 2.96
CA ILE A 127 -9.94 -8.63 3.40
C ILE A 127 -8.87 -8.96 2.37
N GLY A 128 -9.21 -8.95 1.08
CA GLY A 128 -8.24 -9.17 0.01
C GLY A 128 -7.12 -8.12 0.02
N TYR A 129 -7.49 -6.85 0.23
CA TYR A 129 -6.54 -5.73 0.30
C TYR A 129 -5.61 -5.88 1.51
N ALA A 130 -6.16 -6.09 2.71
CA ALA A 130 -5.36 -6.28 3.93
C ALA A 130 -4.55 -7.58 3.91
N GLY A 131 -5.12 -8.66 3.38
CA GLY A 131 -4.42 -9.94 3.22
C GLY A 131 -3.24 -9.85 2.25
N ALA A 132 -3.39 -9.12 1.15
CA ALA A 132 -2.30 -8.86 0.20
C ALA A 132 -1.21 -7.98 0.84
N MET A 133 -1.58 -6.97 1.66
CA MET A 133 -0.65 -6.18 2.46
C MET A 133 0.15 -7.03 3.45
N LEU A 134 -0.47 -8.03 4.04
CA LEU A 134 0.19 -8.97 4.94
C LEU A 134 1.14 -9.90 4.18
N LEU A 135 0.62 -10.62 3.18
CA LEU A 135 1.33 -11.75 2.58
C LEU A 135 2.45 -11.32 1.63
N ALA A 136 2.23 -10.31 0.80
CA ALA A 136 3.20 -9.96 -0.24
C ALA A 136 4.58 -9.59 0.31
N PRO A 137 4.72 -8.66 1.28
CA PRO A 137 6.03 -8.34 1.83
C PRO A 137 6.63 -9.50 2.64
N ILE A 138 5.81 -10.30 3.34
CA ILE A 138 6.32 -11.42 4.15
C ILE A 138 6.87 -12.52 3.23
N LEU A 139 6.16 -12.89 2.18
CA LEU A 139 6.62 -13.88 1.21
C LEU A 139 7.91 -13.43 0.50
N LEU A 140 7.97 -12.17 0.09
CA LEU A 140 9.20 -11.60 -0.49
C LEU A 140 10.36 -11.59 0.50
N ARG A 141 10.10 -11.30 1.79
CA ARG A 141 11.15 -11.25 2.82
C ARG A 141 11.64 -12.62 3.27
N HIS A 142 10.84 -13.67 3.04
CA HIS A 142 11.15 -15.04 3.51
C HIS A 142 12.46 -15.59 2.93
N ASP A 143 12.83 -15.22 1.71
CA ASP A 143 14.11 -15.59 1.08
C ASP A 143 15.29 -15.04 1.91
N ALA A 144 16.12 -15.93 2.44
CA ALA A 144 17.23 -15.58 3.30
C ALA A 144 18.32 -14.76 2.58
N ALA A 145 18.54 -15.00 1.28
CA ALA A 145 19.59 -14.37 0.50
C ALA A 145 19.15 -13.00 -0.08
N TYR A 146 17.95 -12.95 -0.62
CA TYR A 146 17.47 -11.83 -1.43
C TYR A 146 16.30 -11.05 -0.79
N GLY A 147 15.65 -11.60 0.23
CA GLY A 147 14.44 -11.02 0.79
C GLY A 147 14.62 -9.61 1.34
N PHE A 148 15.72 -9.36 2.08
CA PHE A 148 16.02 -8.01 2.56
C PHE A 148 16.27 -7.03 1.40
N ALA A 149 17.05 -7.45 0.40
CA ALA A 149 17.36 -6.64 -0.78
C ALA A 149 16.09 -6.22 -1.54
N VAL A 150 15.15 -7.16 -1.73
CA VAL A 150 13.88 -6.89 -2.42
C VAL A 150 12.99 -5.94 -1.63
N ILE A 151 12.91 -6.08 -0.30
CA ILE A 151 12.14 -5.12 0.51
C ILE A 151 12.73 -3.71 0.43
N VAL A 152 14.07 -3.58 0.52
CA VAL A 152 14.75 -2.29 0.35
C VAL A 152 14.53 -1.73 -1.06
N LEU A 153 14.60 -2.58 -2.08
CA LEU A 153 14.32 -2.19 -3.46
C LEU A 153 12.89 -1.65 -3.62
N LEU A 154 11.90 -2.31 -3.05
CA LEU A 154 10.51 -1.84 -3.08
C LEU A 154 10.34 -0.49 -2.39
N PHE A 155 10.92 -0.29 -1.20
CA PHE A 155 10.90 1.02 -0.55
C PHE A 155 11.58 2.09 -1.40
N ALA A 156 12.74 1.77 -1.97
CA ALA A 156 13.49 2.70 -2.79
C ALA A 156 12.71 3.11 -4.06
N ILE A 157 12.06 2.16 -4.74
CA ILE A 157 11.20 2.42 -5.90
C ILE A 157 10.03 3.34 -5.52
N VAL A 158 9.28 3.01 -4.47
CA VAL A 158 8.09 3.77 -4.08
C VAL A 158 8.48 5.17 -3.61
N TRP A 159 9.45 5.30 -2.70
CA TRP A 159 9.87 6.60 -2.18
C TRP A 159 10.48 7.49 -3.27
N SER A 160 11.28 6.95 -4.17
CA SER A 160 11.84 7.74 -5.28
C SER A 160 10.75 8.15 -6.27
N THR A 161 9.76 7.28 -6.55
CA THR A 161 8.59 7.62 -7.36
C THR A 161 7.86 8.83 -6.77
N ASP A 162 7.59 8.81 -5.46
CA ASP A 162 6.87 9.89 -4.79
C ASP A 162 7.68 11.18 -4.71
N VAL A 163 8.95 11.08 -4.31
CA VAL A 163 9.83 12.25 -4.14
C VAL A 163 10.11 12.93 -5.49
N CYS A 164 10.58 12.16 -6.48
CA CYS A 164 10.85 12.70 -7.81
C CYS A 164 9.56 13.20 -8.47
N GLY A 165 8.46 12.47 -8.31
CA GLY A 165 7.15 12.86 -8.81
C GLY A 165 6.64 14.16 -8.21
N TYR A 166 6.80 14.34 -6.90
CA TYR A 166 6.42 15.58 -6.22
C TYR A 166 7.22 16.80 -6.71
N PHE A 167 8.55 16.69 -6.76
CA PHE A 167 9.39 17.81 -7.16
C PHE A 167 9.23 18.17 -8.63
N ALA A 168 9.21 17.17 -9.52
CA ALA A 168 9.03 17.39 -10.96
C ALA A 168 7.62 17.91 -11.27
N GLY A 169 6.59 17.33 -10.66
CA GLY A 169 5.22 17.80 -10.83
C GLY A 169 5.01 19.25 -10.38
N ARG A 170 5.74 19.67 -9.34
CA ARG A 170 5.71 21.06 -8.86
C ARG A 170 6.55 22.00 -9.74
N ALA A 171 7.70 21.55 -10.24
CA ALA A 171 8.60 22.37 -11.05
C ALA A 171 8.10 22.58 -12.49
N PHE A 172 7.65 21.49 -13.12
CA PHE A 172 7.24 21.49 -14.52
C PHE A 172 5.72 21.66 -14.72
N GLY A 173 4.92 21.29 -13.72
CA GLY A 173 3.45 21.36 -13.82
C GLY A 173 2.91 20.50 -14.96
N GLY A 174 1.96 21.06 -15.72
CA GLY A 174 1.37 20.43 -16.92
C GLY A 174 0.05 19.70 -16.67
N PRO A 175 -0.40 18.87 -17.62
CA PRO A 175 -1.69 18.19 -17.55
C PRO A 175 -1.82 17.32 -16.30
N LYS A 176 -3.03 17.31 -15.71
CA LYS A 176 -3.32 16.50 -14.54
C LYS A 176 -3.47 15.03 -14.93
N LEU A 177 -2.94 14.12 -14.09
CA LEU A 177 -3.00 12.68 -14.34
C LEU A 177 -4.43 12.14 -14.20
N MET A 178 -5.11 12.48 -13.09
CA MET A 178 -6.48 12.07 -12.81
C MET A 178 -7.19 13.14 -11.96
N PRO A 179 -7.72 14.23 -12.56
CA PRO A 179 -8.23 15.39 -11.82
C PRO A 179 -9.32 15.08 -10.80
N VAL A 180 -10.23 14.15 -11.15
CA VAL A 180 -11.40 13.79 -10.32
C VAL A 180 -10.97 13.07 -9.02
N VAL A 181 -9.90 12.29 -9.06
CA VAL A 181 -9.44 11.46 -7.96
C VAL A 181 -8.32 12.17 -7.18
N SER A 182 -7.31 12.65 -7.91
CA SER A 182 -6.12 13.30 -7.34
C SER A 182 -5.74 14.57 -8.14
N PRO A 183 -6.31 15.73 -7.78
CA PRO A 183 -6.15 16.97 -8.54
C PRO A 183 -4.73 17.55 -8.52
N LYS A 184 -3.86 17.05 -7.65
CA LYS A 184 -2.48 17.53 -7.52
C LYS A 184 -1.48 16.76 -8.39
N LYS A 185 -1.76 15.51 -8.78
CA LYS A 185 -0.88 14.69 -9.61
C LYS A 185 -0.85 15.15 -11.07
N THR A 186 0.35 15.20 -11.66
CA THR A 186 0.60 15.62 -13.04
C THR A 186 1.31 14.53 -13.83
N TRP A 187 1.18 14.54 -15.17
CA TRP A 187 1.92 13.62 -16.05
C TRP A 187 3.44 13.82 -15.96
N SER A 188 3.89 15.08 -15.86
CA SER A 188 5.32 15.39 -15.66
C SER A 188 5.87 14.75 -14.39
N GLY A 189 5.08 14.80 -13.29
CA GLY A 189 5.43 14.14 -12.05
C GLY A 189 5.46 12.62 -12.19
N ALA A 190 4.47 12.03 -12.86
CA ALA A 190 4.41 10.58 -13.04
C ALA A 190 5.60 10.04 -13.83
N ILE A 191 5.95 10.69 -14.94
CA ILE A 191 7.09 10.31 -15.78
C ILE A 191 8.42 10.46 -15.03
N ALA A 192 8.64 11.61 -14.39
CA ALA A 192 9.86 11.85 -13.63
C ALA A 192 9.99 10.95 -12.40
N GLY A 193 8.87 10.65 -11.72
CA GLY A 193 8.83 9.69 -10.63
C GLY A 193 9.27 8.30 -11.09
N THR A 194 8.73 7.82 -12.19
CA THR A 194 9.13 6.53 -12.78
C THR A 194 10.60 6.52 -13.21
N ALA A 195 11.07 7.57 -13.89
CA ALA A 195 12.47 7.67 -14.29
C ALA A 195 13.41 7.67 -13.06
N GLY A 196 13.07 8.43 -12.02
CA GLY A 196 13.81 8.43 -10.75
C GLY A 196 13.85 7.05 -10.09
N ALA A 197 12.70 6.35 -10.05
CA ALA A 197 12.60 4.99 -9.52
C ALA A 197 13.46 3.98 -10.30
N MET A 198 13.53 4.10 -11.61
CA MET A 198 14.37 3.23 -12.45
C MET A 198 15.86 3.42 -12.14
N ILE A 199 16.31 4.67 -11.98
CA ILE A 199 17.70 4.99 -11.61
C ILE A 199 18.01 4.46 -10.21
N VAL A 200 17.19 4.82 -9.22
CA VAL A 200 17.39 4.41 -7.82
C VAL A 200 17.29 2.89 -7.66
N GLY A 201 16.38 2.26 -8.37
CA GLY A 201 16.22 0.80 -8.36
C GLY A 201 17.46 0.07 -8.87
N LEU A 202 18.09 0.55 -9.96
CA LEU A 202 19.36 0.00 -10.42
C LEU A 202 20.50 0.19 -9.39
N LEU A 203 20.58 1.36 -8.78
CA LEU A 203 21.61 1.66 -7.76
C LEU A 203 21.45 0.76 -6.54
N VAL A 204 20.21 0.54 -6.09
CA VAL A 204 19.90 -0.33 -4.94
C VAL A 204 20.12 -1.80 -5.26
N ALA A 205 19.83 -2.24 -6.48
CA ALA A 205 20.05 -3.62 -6.89
C ALA A 205 21.55 -3.96 -7.09
N SER A 206 22.37 -3.00 -7.45
CA SER A 206 23.77 -3.22 -7.84
C SER A 206 24.65 -3.97 -6.82
N PRO A 207 24.50 -3.77 -5.48
CA PRO A 207 25.31 -4.49 -4.48
C PRO A 207 24.94 -5.97 -4.31
N PHE A 208 23.79 -6.40 -4.81
CA PHE A 208 23.23 -7.73 -4.54
C PHE A 208 23.57 -8.77 -5.61
N GLY A 209 24.52 -8.50 -6.48
CA GLY A 209 25.04 -9.44 -7.46
C GLY A 209 24.82 -9.02 -8.91
N SER A 210 25.18 -9.91 -9.84
CA SER A 210 24.94 -9.70 -11.27
C SER A 210 23.45 -9.91 -11.59
N PHE A 211 22.83 -8.89 -12.14
CA PHE A 211 21.46 -8.96 -12.65
C PHE A 211 21.41 -8.46 -14.10
N ASN A 212 20.41 -8.89 -14.82
CA ASN A 212 20.15 -8.36 -16.15
C ASN A 212 19.63 -6.92 -16.03
N THR A 213 20.42 -5.94 -16.48
CA THR A 213 20.08 -4.52 -16.37
C THR A 213 18.78 -4.18 -17.08
N VAL A 214 18.50 -4.77 -18.24
CA VAL A 214 17.27 -4.51 -19.01
C VAL A 214 16.06 -5.04 -18.25
N ALA A 215 16.15 -6.26 -17.70
CA ALA A 215 15.08 -6.82 -16.88
C ALA A 215 14.84 -5.99 -15.62
N MET A 216 15.91 -5.54 -14.95
CA MET A 216 15.78 -4.69 -13.75
C MET A 216 15.14 -3.33 -14.07
N LEU A 217 15.48 -2.71 -15.20
CA LEU A 217 14.81 -1.49 -15.67
C LEU A 217 13.33 -1.75 -15.95
N ALA A 218 12.98 -2.86 -16.59
CA ALA A 218 11.60 -3.23 -16.85
C ALA A 218 10.81 -3.45 -15.55
N ILE A 219 11.40 -4.17 -14.57
CA ILE A 219 10.77 -4.41 -13.26
C ILE A 219 10.56 -3.10 -12.52
N THR A 220 11.57 -2.28 -12.38
CA THR A 220 11.47 -1.01 -11.65
C THR A 220 10.48 -0.05 -12.32
N PHE A 221 10.43 -0.03 -13.66
CA PHE A 221 9.40 0.66 -14.41
C PHE A 221 7.99 0.16 -14.04
N VAL A 222 7.74 -1.15 -14.15
CA VAL A 222 6.43 -1.75 -13.87
C VAL A 222 6.02 -1.50 -12.42
N LEU A 223 6.91 -1.71 -11.46
CA LEU A 223 6.61 -1.52 -10.03
C LEU A 223 6.34 -0.06 -9.69
N SER A 224 7.07 0.90 -10.28
CA SER A 224 6.82 2.33 -10.10
C SER A 224 5.47 2.75 -10.68
N VAL A 225 5.13 2.28 -11.88
CA VAL A 225 3.82 2.55 -12.50
C VAL A 225 2.70 1.97 -11.64
N LEU A 226 2.84 0.73 -11.17
CA LEU A 226 1.84 0.08 -10.32
C LEU A 226 1.73 0.75 -8.93
N ALA A 227 2.83 1.24 -8.36
CA ALA A 227 2.79 2.05 -7.14
C ALA A 227 1.93 3.31 -7.32
N GLN A 228 2.08 4.01 -8.44
CA GLN A 228 1.26 5.18 -8.76
C GLN A 228 -0.22 4.81 -8.95
N PHE A 229 -0.50 3.66 -9.56
CA PHE A 229 -1.88 3.14 -9.66
C PHE A 229 -2.45 2.77 -8.29
N GLY A 230 -1.64 2.22 -7.37
CA GLY A 230 -2.05 1.92 -6.00
C GLY A 230 -2.55 3.14 -5.24
N ASP A 231 -1.78 4.25 -5.27
CA ASP A 231 -2.18 5.52 -4.68
C ASP A 231 -3.45 6.09 -5.37
N LEU A 232 -3.54 6.01 -6.69
CA LEU A 232 -4.76 6.45 -7.40
C LEU A 232 -5.97 5.58 -7.05
N PHE A 233 -5.80 4.27 -6.93
CA PHE A 233 -6.86 3.35 -6.53
C PHE A 233 -7.35 3.66 -5.11
N GLU A 234 -6.44 3.81 -4.16
CA GLU A 234 -6.77 4.16 -2.78
C GLU A 234 -7.48 5.52 -2.71
N SER A 235 -6.96 6.52 -3.40
CA SER A 235 -7.60 7.82 -3.52
C SER A 235 -9.00 7.73 -4.12
N TRP A 236 -9.20 6.89 -5.15
CA TRP A 236 -10.51 6.64 -5.75
C TRP A 236 -11.48 6.00 -4.75
N VAL A 237 -11.04 4.97 -4.03
CA VAL A 237 -11.86 4.32 -2.98
C VAL A 237 -12.32 5.37 -1.96
N LYS A 238 -11.43 6.21 -1.45
CA LYS A 238 -11.80 7.27 -0.49
C LYS A 238 -12.87 8.21 -1.05
N ARG A 239 -12.76 8.63 -2.32
CA ARG A 239 -13.76 9.51 -2.96
C ARG A 239 -15.12 8.82 -3.11
N GLN A 240 -15.20 7.51 -3.36
CA GLN A 240 -16.46 6.77 -3.41
C GLN A 240 -17.23 6.83 -2.09
N PHE A 241 -16.54 6.98 -0.98
CA PHE A 241 -17.13 7.07 0.37
C PHE A 241 -17.10 8.48 0.95
N GLY A 242 -16.84 9.52 0.13
CA GLY A 242 -16.86 10.92 0.54
C GLY A 242 -15.74 11.32 1.50
N ALA A 243 -14.69 10.49 1.62
CA ALA A 243 -13.56 10.75 2.48
C ALA A 243 -12.36 11.32 1.69
N LYS A 244 -11.46 12.01 2.41
CA LYS A 244 -10.18 12.50 1.89
C LYS A 244 -9.01 11.67 2.44
N ASP A 245 -9.04 11.37 3.72
CA ASP A 245 -8.03 10.57 4.41
C ASP A 245 -8.71 9.30 4.94
N SER A 246 -8.00 8.16 4.98
CA SER A 246 -8.55 6.88 5.46
C SER A 246 -8.87 6.92 6.96
N SER A 247 -8.03 7.60 7.73
CA SER A 247 -8.21 7.81 9.17
C SER A 247 -7.31 8.95 9.69
N ARG A 248 -7.19 9.05 11.02
CA ARG A 248 -6.25 9.95 11.71
C ARG A 248 -5.31 9.15 12.64
N LEU A 249 -5.02 7.91 12.28
CA LEU A 249 -4.26 7.00 13.14
C LEU A 249 -2.81 7.47 13.29
N ILE A 250 -2.20 7.99 12.22
CA ILE A 250 -0.83 8.52 12.25
C ILE A 250 -0.87 10.05 12.39
N PRO A 251 -0.42 10.60 13.53
CA PRO A 251 -0.42 12.03 13.77
C PRO A 251 0.28 12.82 12.64
N GLY A 252 -0.44 13.77 12.04
CA GLY A 252 0.05 14.60 10.94
C GLY A 252 0.11 13.92 9.57
N HIS A 253 -0.05 12.59 9.47
CA HIS A 253 0.07 11.82 8.22
C HIS A 253 -1.24 11.18 7.71
N GLY A 254 -2.33 11.18 8.48
CA GLY A 254 -3.57 10.48 8.10
C GLY A 254 -3.57 9.01 8.56
N GLY A 255 -4.03 8.13 7.73
CA GLY A 255 -4.08 6.70 8.02
C GLY A 255 -2.84 5.92 7.61
N VAL A 256 -2.78 4.66 8.03
CA VAL A 256 -1.78 3.66 7.60
C VAL A 256 -1.98 3.33 6.12
N MET A 257 -3.24 3.20 5.68
CA MET A 257 -3.61 2.96 4.29
C MET A 257 -3.07 4.09 3.39
N ASP A 258 -3.22 5.38 3.81
CA ASP A 258 -2.71 6.56 3.10
C ASP A 258 -1.16 6.59 2.95
N ARG A 259 -0.43 5.73 3.66
CA ARG A 259 1.05 5.68 3.63
C ARG A 259 1.60 4.45 2.94
N LEU A 260 0.78 3.43 2.79
CA LEU A 260 1.18 2.14 2.23
C LEU A 260 0.51 1.82 0.88
N ASP A 261 -0.28 2.72 0.34
CA ASP A 261 -1.04 2.57 -0.90
C ASP A 261 -0.17 2.23 -2.13
N GLY A 262 0.87 3.03 -2.38
CA GLY A 262 1.85 2.76 -3.43
C GLY A 262 2.71 1.53 -3.12
N PHE A 263 3.14 1.38 -1.87
CA PHE A 263 3.93 0.21 -1.46
C PHE A 263 3.12 -1.08 -1.59
N TRP A 264 1.83 -1.07 -1.22
CA TRP A 264 0.93 -2.19 -1.37
C TRP A 264 0.92 -2.72 -2.81
N ALA A 265 0.69 -1.85 -3.78
CA ALA A 265 0.61 -2.24 -5.18
C ALA A 265 1.95 -2.77 -5.73
N ALA A 266 3.06 -2.09 -5.39
CA ALA A 266 4.40 -2.53 -5.78
C ALA A 266 4.77 -3.87 -5.14
N ALA A 267 4.48 -4.08 -3.86
CA ALA A 267 4.79 -5.32 -3.15
C ALA A 267 3.97 -6.49 -3.67
N VAL A 268 2.67 -6.29 -3.91
CA VAL A 268 1.79 -7.32 -4.50
C VAL A 268 2.28 -7.72 -5.90
N ALA A 269 2.55 -6.73 -6.75
CA ALA A 269 3.03 -7.00 -8.09
C ALA A 269 4.41 -7.69 -8.08
N GLY A 270 5.34 -7.19 -7.26
CA GLY A 270 6.66 -7.80 -7.08
C GLY A 270 6.57 -9.23 -6.56
N CYS A 271 5.68 -9.49 -5.60
CA CYS A 271 5.43 -10.83 -5.09
C CYS A 271 4.87 -11.76 -6.17
N LEU A 272 3.89 -11.32 -6.96
CA LEU A 272 3.33 -12.12 -8.05
C LEU A 272 4.37 -12.44 -9.12
N ILE A 273 5.16 -11.46 -9.55
CA ILE A 273 6.26 -11.69 -10.51
C ILE A 273 7.27 -12.68 -9.93
N GLY A 274 7.64 -12.47 -8.67
CA GLY A 274 8.58 -13.34 -7.96
C GLY A 274 8.08 -14.77 -7.82
N LEU A 275 6.81 -14.97 -7.44
CA LEU A 275 6.19 -16.30 -7.35
C LEU A 275 6.11 -17.01 -8.70
N MET A 276 5.76 -16.29 -9.76
CA MET A 276 5.69 -16.88 -11.09
C MET A 276 7.05 -17.41 -11.59
N ARG A 277 8.16 -16.80 -11.14
CA ARG A 277 9.51 -17.16 -11.58
C ARG A 277 10.28 -18.03 -10.59
N GLY A 278 10.11 -17.78 -9.28
CA GLY A 278 10.86 -18.45 -8.21
C GLY A 278 10.03 -19.42 -7.37
N GLY A 279 8.72 -19.49 -7.60
CA GLY A 279 7.82 -20.28 -6.75
C GLY A 279 7.73 -19.72 -5.31
N PHE A 280 7.16 -20.51 -4.41
CA PHE A 280 7.04 -20.13 -2.98
C PHE A 280 8.38 -20.16 -2.24
N ASP A 281 9.36 -20.94 -2.72
CA ASP A 281 10.65 -21.11 -2.07
C ASP A 281 11.62 -19.94 -2.32
N GLY A 282 11.40 -19.16 -3.38
CA GLY A 282 12.30 -18.07 -3.73
C GLY A 282 11.65 -16.90 -4.48
N PRO A 283 10.58 -16.30 -3.98
CA PRO A 283 9.92 -15.21 -4.71
C PRO A 283 10.80 -13.96 -4.82
N ALA A 284 11.64 -13.66 -3.82
CA ALA A 284 12.58 -12.56 -3.91
C ALA A 284 13.68 -12.83 -4.94
N ARG A 285 14.21 -14.04 -4.97
CA ARG A 285 15.14 -14.48 -6.00
C ARG A 285 14.50 -14.39 -7.40
N GLY A 286 13.26 -14.86 -7.54
CA GLY A 286 12.51 -14.79 -8.78
C GLY A 286 12.28 -13.35 -9.28
N LEU A 287 12.18 -12.37 -8.37
CA LEU A 287 12.05 -10.96 -8.73
C LEU A 287 13.40 -10.33 -9.12
N LEU A 288 14.49 -10.65 -8.39
CA LEU A 288 15.77 -9.95 -8.50
C LEU A 288 16.70 -10.55 -9.54
N ILE A 289 16.73 -11.89 -9.70
CA ILE A 289 17.68 -12.60 -10.56
C ILE A 289 17.04 -12.97 -11.91
N TRP A 290 17.61 -12.39 -13.00
CA TRP A 290 17.07 -12.53 -14.37
C TRP A 290 18.17 -13.01 -15.32
#